data_b8cbd733f5458064aa49a3bfc77538e6
#
_entry.id   b8cbd733f5458064aa49a3bfc77538e6
#
_cell.length_a   1.000
_cell.length_b   1.000
_cell.length_c   1.000
_cell.angle_alpha   90.00
_cell.angle_beta   90.00
_cell.angle_gamma   90.00
#
_symmetry.space_group_name_H-M   'P 1'
#
loop_
_entity.id
_entity.type
_entity.pdbx_description
1 polymer ?
#
loop_
_entity_poly.entity_id
_entity_poly.type
_entity_poly.pdbx_seq_one_letter_code
_entity_poly.pdbx_strand_id
1 'polypeptide(L)'
;SHLPFGGVQLLMIGDLQQLAPVVKQEEWEMLSKYYDTPFFFSSRALSETFYATIELEQTYRQTDADFLDILNKIRQNKADKATLEQLNKRYMPNFVPPADERYIQLTTHNILAQNINERKLAEIDADAFTYTAEIKGKFPEYSYPTDETLTLKAGAQVMFIKNDHSMDKRYYNGMIGEIVTIDEDGFVVRSKDYHEDIQVEREVWENSRYVLNEQTQEIREEVEGTFVQFPVRLAWAITIHKSQGLTF
;
A
#
# COMPACT_ATOMS: atom_id res chain seq x y z
N SER A 1 -32.99 -11.65 1.10
CA SER A 1 -33.19 -11.45 -0.34
C SER A 1 -32.71 -12.69 -1.09
N HIS A 2 -33.45 -13.16 -2.09
CA HIS A 2 -33.05 -14.25 -2.98
C HIS A 2 -32.27 -13.74 -4.20
N LEU A 3 -32.07 -12.42 -4.29
CA LEU A 3 -31.32 -11.79 -5.36
C LEU A 3 -29.80 -11.88 -5.10
N PRO A 4 -28.99 -12.01 -6.17
CA PRO A 4 -27.53 -11.91 -6.05
C PRO A 4 -27.12 -10.65 -5.31
N PHE A 5 -26.07 -10.73 -4.49
CA PHE A 5 -25.58 -9.65 -3.64
C PHE A 5 -26.64 -9.01 -2.73
N GLY A 6 -27.71 -9.76 -2.37
CA GLY A 6 -28.80 -9.24 -1.55
C GLY A 6 -29.71 -8.22 -2.25
N GLY A 7 -29.56 -8.00 -3.55
CA GLY A 7 -30.27 -7.01 -4.35
C GLY A 7 -29.67 -5.60 -4.28
N VAL A 8 -28.46 -5.47 -3.74
CA VAL A 8 -27.71 -4.19 -3.67
C VAL A 8 -26.97 -3.97 -4.99
N GLN A 9 -26.93 -2.72 -5.44
CA GLN A 9 -26.10 -2.32 -6.57
C GLN A 9 -24.62 -2.45 -6.20
N LEU A 10 -23.85 -3.15 -7.04
CA LEU A 10 -22.42 -3.38 -6.83
C LEU A 10 -21.61 -2.63 -7.88
N LEU A 11 -20.64 -1.84 -7.44
CA LEU A 11 -19.61 -1.25 -8.29
C LEU A 11 -18.28 -1.95 -7.99
N MET A 12 -17.73 -2.63 -8.98
CA MET A 12 -16.41 -3.27 -8.91
C MET A 12 -15.40 -2.41 -9.65
N ILE A 13 -14.30 -2.07 -8.98
CA ILE A 13 -13.19 -1.28 -9.54
C ILE A 13 -11.92 -2.09 -9.38
N GLY A 14 -11.16 -2.27 -10.45
CA GLY A 14 -9.93 -3.05 -10.38
C GLY A 14 -9.16 -3.10 -11.69
N ASP A 15 -8.04 -3.80 -11.68
CA ASP A 15 -7.20 -4.05 -12.83
C ASP A 15 -6.72 -5.50 -12.82
N LEU A 16 -7.16 -6.29 -13.79
CA LEU A 16 -6.81 -7.72 -13.91
C LEU A 16 -5.35 -7.96 -14.30
N GLN A 17 -4.64 -6.93 -14.72
CA GLN A 17 -3.21 -7.00 -15.07
C GLN A 17 -2.30 -6.69 -13.87
N GLN A 18 -2.89 -6.26 -12.75
CA GLN A 18 -2.17 -6.09 -11.49
C GLN A 18 -2.02 -7.44 -10.76
N LEU A 19 -1.52 -7.39 -9.54
CA LEU A 19 -1.26 -8.60 -8.75
C LEU A 19 -2.52 -9.43 -8.56
N ALA A 20 -2.38 -10.75 -8.71
CA ALA A 20 -3.47 -11.69 -8.50
C ALA A 20 -3.94 -11.70 -7.02
N PRO A 21 -5.20 -12.07 -6.75
CA PRO A 21 -5.68 -12.26 -5.39
C PRO A 21 -4.79 -13.24 -4.61
N VAL A 22 -4.43 -12.88 -3.38
CA VAL A 22 -3.68 -13.75 -2.49
C VAL A 22 -4.68 -14.59 -1.71
N VAL A 23 -4.65 -15.92 -1.93
CA VAL A 23 -5.47 -16.89 -1.20
C VAL A 23 -4.53 -17.86 -0.50
N LYS A 24 -4.76 -18.09 0.79
CA LYS A 24 -3.99 -19.08 1.54
C LYS A 24 -4.30 -20.50 1.06
N GLN A 25 -3.33 -21.40 1.16
CA GLN A 25 -3.48 -22.78 0.71
C GLN A 25 -4.71 -23.46 1.31
N GLU A 26 -4.90 -23.31 2.62
CA GLU A 26 -6.04 -23.89 3.37
C GLU A 26 -7.38 -23.33 2.90
N GLU A 27 -7.45 -22.03 2.61
CA GLU A 27 -8.66 -21.39 2.08
C GLU A 27 -8.95 -21.87 0.66
N TRP A 28 -7.91 -22.01 -0.17
CA TRP A 28 -8.07 -22.50 -1.54
C TRP A 28 -8.54 -23.96 -1.59
N GLU A 29 -8.07 -24.82 -0.70
CA GLU A 29 -8.54 -26.21 -0.57
C GLU A 29 -10.05 -26.31 -0.30
N MET A 30 -10.62 -25.35 0.41
CA MET A 30 -12.07 -25.25 0.61
C MET A 30 -12.79 -24.66 -0.61
N LEU A 31 -12.26 -23.55 -1.14
CA LEU A 31 -12.88 -22.79 -2.22
C LEU A 31 -12.84 -23.50 -3.57
N SER A 32 -11.77 -24.24 -3.87
CA SER A 32 -11.57 -24.98 -5.13
C SER A 32 -12.62 -26.06 -5.40
N LYS A 33 -13.36 -26.48 -4.38
CA LYS A 33 -14.50 -27.38 -4.52
C LYS A 33 -15.71 -26.70 -5.20
N TYR A 34 -15.75 -25.38 -5.21
CA TYR A 34 -16.88 -24.58 -5.68
C TYR A 34 -16.51 -23.61 -6.80
N TYR A 35 -15.22 -23.22 -6.92
CA TYR A 35 -14.74 -22.21 -7.84
C TYR A 35 -13.48 -22.68 -8.57
N ASP A 36 -13.41 -22.40 -9.85
CA ASP A 36 -12.26 -22.82 -10.69
C ASP A 36 -11.04 -21.92 -10.48
N THR A 37 -11.25 -20.68 -10.08
CA THR A 37 -10.17 -19.70 -9.84
C THR A 37 -10.50 -18.80 -8.65
N PRO A 38 -9.50 -18.19 -8.00
CA PRO A 38 -9.70 -17.23 -6.92
C PRO A 38 -10.13 -15.83 -7.40
N PHE A 39 -10.27 -15.63 -8.70
CA PHE A 39 -10.67 -14.34 -9.27
C PHE A 39 -12.17 -14.11 -9.14
N PHE A 40 -12.57 -12.84 -9.00
CA PHE A 40 -13.95 -12.44 -8.80
C PHE A 40 -14.91 -12.91 -9.92
N PHE A 41 -14.41 -13.01 -11.15
CA PHE A 41 -15.22 -13.46 -12.29
C PHE A 41 -15.61 -14.94 -12.25
N SER A 42 -15.03 -15.74 -11.34
CA SER A 42 -15.48 -17.10 -11.05
C SER A 42 -16.66 -17.14 -10.07
N SER A 43 -17.11 -15.99 -9.55
CA SER A 43 -18.22 -15.92 -8.61
C SER A 43 -19.53 -16.39 -9.24
N ARG A 44 -20.22 -17.36 -8.61
CA ARG A 44 -21.54 -17.83 -9.03
C ARG A 44 -22.60 -16.73 -8.95
N ALA A 45 -22.55 -15.90 -7.92
CA ALA A 45 -23.47 -14.78 -7.78
C ALA A 45 -23.29 -13.76 -8.92
N LEU A 46 -22.06 -13.54 -9.37
CA LEU A 46 -21.78 -12.66 -10.49
C LEU A 46 -22.27 -13.25 -11.82
N SER A 47 -22.13 -14.56 -12.03
CA SER A 47 -22.63 -15.23 -13.25
C SER A 47 -24.15 -15.17 -13.40
N GLU A 48 -24.88 -15.00 -12.30
CA GLU A 48 -26.33 -14.83 -12.27
C GLU A 48 -26.76 -13.35 -12.30
N THR A 49 -25.81 -12.43 -12.39
CA THR A 49 -26.06 -10.98 -12.33
C THR A 49 -25.77 -10.34 -13.68
N PHE A 50 -26.69 -9.51 -14.16
CA PHE A 50 -26.41 -8.66 -15.31
C PHE A 50 -25.51 -7.50 -14.87
N TYR A 51 -24.37 -7.31 -15.53
CA TYR A 51 -23.45 -6.21 -15.29
C TYR A 51 -22.94 -5.61 -16.60
N ALA A 52 -22.55 -4.35 -16.55
CA ALA A 52 -21.88 -3.65 -17.64
C ALA A 52 -20.40 -3.44 -17.27
N THR A 53 -19.52 -3.72 -18.22
CA THR A 53 -18.08 -3.44 -18.07
C THR A 53 -17.73 -2.13 -18.75
N ILE A 54 -17.02 -1.27 -18.03
CA ILE A 54 -16.49 -0.01 -18.54
C ILE A 54 -14.96 -0.10 -18.43
N GLU A 55 -14.27 -0.02 -19.55
CA GLU A 55 -12.82 0.05 -19.60
C GLU A 55 -12.36 1.51 -19.62
N LEU A 56 -11.45 1.87 -18.69
CA LEU A 56 -10.84 3.18 -18.64
C LEU A 56 -9.60 3.18 -19.54
N GLU A 57 -9.59 4.03 -20.57
CA GLU A 57 -8.54 4.06 -21.59
C GLU A 57 -7.48 5.13 -21.33
N GLN A 58 -7.82 6.20 -20.61
CA GLN A 58 -6.93 7.34 -20.41
C GLN A 58 -6.12 7.22 -19.13
N THR A 59 -4.80 7.34 -19.23
CA THR A 59 -3.87 7.36 -18.12
C THR A 59 -3.53 8.79 -17.72
N TYR A 60 -3.66 9.14 -16.44
CA TYR A 60 -3.35 10.47 -15.89
C TYR A 60 -2.10 10.47 -15.01
N ARG A 61 -1.70 9.32 -14.47
CA ARG A 61 -0.58 9.21 -13.52
C ARG A 61 0.78 9.35 -14.18
N GLN A 62 0.94 8.82 -15.40
CA GLN A 62 2.18 8.80 -16.13
C GLN A 62 2.06 9.63 -17.40
N THR A 63 3.05 10.50 -17.66
CA THR A 63 3.08 11.42 -18.81
C THR A 63 4.14 11.05 -19.85
N ASP A 64 5.09 10.16 -19.51
CA ASP A 64 6.09 9.67 -20.47
C ASP A 64 5.44 8.72 -21.47
N ALA A 65 5.30 9.19 -22.72
CA ALA A 65 4.61 8.45 -23.77
C ALA A 65 5.33 7.16 -24.17
N ASP A 66 6.67 7.16 -24.18
CA ASP A 66 7.47 5.98 -24.54
C ASP A 66 7.33 4.90 -23.46
N PHE A 67 7.35 5.31 -22.20
CA PHE A 67 7.15 4.38 -21.08
C PHE A 67 5.72 3.81 -21.06
N LEU A 68 4.71 4.65 -21.32
CA LEU A 68 3.32 4.19 -21.45
C LEU A 68 3.14 3.20 -22.59
N ASP A 69 3.78 3.42 -23.75
CA ASP A 69 3.73 2.47 -24.87
C ASP A 69 4.32 1.11 -24.48
N ILE A 70 5.48 1.10 -23.81
CA ILE A 70 6.11 -0.13 -23.30
C ILE A 70 5.15 -0.86 -22.34
N LEU A 71 4.57 -0.16 -21.36
CA LEU A 71 3.67 -0.74 -20.39
C LEU A 71 2.41 -1.33 -21.06
N ASN A 72 1.82 -0.60 -22.02
CA ASN A 72 0.65 -1.06 -22.73
C ASN A 72 0.94 -2.27 -23.64
N LYS A 73 2.10 -2.32 -24.28
CA LYS A 73 2.52 -3.49 -25.06
C LYS A 73 2.72 -4.73 -24.17
N ILE A 74 3.31 -4.56 -22.98
CA ILE A 74 3.45 -5.65 -21.99
C ILE A 74 2.06 -6.09 -21.51
N ARG A 75 1.22 -5.15 -21.12
CA ARG A 75 -0.15 -5.41 -20.63
C ARG A 75 -0.98 -6.18 -21.66
N GLN A 76 -0.88 -5.84 -22.93
CA GLN A 76 -1.62 -6.46 -24.03
C GLN A 76 -0.96 -7.74 -24.58
N ASN A 77 0.14 -8.19 -23.97
CA ASN A 77 0.97 -9.29 -24.48
C ASN A 77 1.44 -9.10 -25.94
N LYS A 78 1.76 -7.85 -26.28
CA LYS A 78 2.26 -7.42 -27.60
C LYS A 78 3.73 -6.94 -27.57
N ALA A 79 4.42 -7.20 -26.46
CA ALA A 79 5.83 -6.85 -26.34
C ALA A 79 6.67 -7.63 -27.36
N ASP A 80 7.28 -6.93 -28.27
CA ASP A 80 8.20 -7.44 -29.26
C ASP A 80 9.67 -7.29 -28.81
N LYS A 81 10.60 -7.72 -29.66
CA LYS A 81 12.03 -7.63 -29.37
C LYS A 81 12.49 -6.18 -29.14
N ALA A 82 11.96 -5.22 -29.91
CA ALA A 82 12.30 -3.80 -29.78
C ALA A 82 11.83 -3.24 -28.44
N THR A 83 10.61 -3.60 -28.01
CA THR A 83 10.06 -3.24 -26.70
C THR A 83 10.93 -3.78 -25.56
N LEU A 84 11.35 -5.04 -25.66
CA LEU A 84 12.24 -5.66 -24.65
C LEU A 84 13.63 -5.03 -24.64
N GLU A 85 14.20 -4.71 -25.78
CA GLU A 85 15.49 -4.01 -25.88
C GLU A 85 15.40 -2.61 -25.27
N GLN A 86 14.29 -1.90 -25.46
CA GLN A 86 14.08 -0.58 -24.86
C GLN A 86 13.95 -0.69 -23.33
N LEU A 87 13.17 -1.65 -22.83
CA LEU A 87 13.05 -1.91 -21.40
C LEU A 87 14.39 -2.29 -20.76
N ASN A 88 15.16 -3.17 -21.43
CA ASN A 88 16.45 -3.66 -20.96
C ASN A 88 17.55 -2.58 -20.91
N LYS A 89 17.38 -1.40 -21.54
CA LYS A 89 18.27 -0.25 -21.33
C LYS A 89 18.30 0.22 -19.87
N ARG A 90 17.27 -0.11 -19.10
CA ARG A 90 17.19 0.18 -17.65
C ARG A 90 17.82 -0.92 -16.79
N TYR A 91 18.28 -2.04 -17.38
CA TYR A 91 18.97 -3.08 -16.66
C TYR A 91 20.39 -2.66 -16.31
N MET A 92 20.63 -2.35 -15.05
CA MET A 92 21.91 -1.89 -14.51
C MET A 92 22.28 -2.76 -13.29
N PRO A 93 22.92 -3.93 -13.50
CA PRO A 93 23.13 -4.92 -12.41
C PRO A 93 24.01 -4.39 -11.26
N ASN A 94 24.85 -3.38 -11.53
CA ASN A 94 25.74 -2.77 -10.53
C ASN A 94 25.30 -1.34 -10.15
N PHE A 95 24.02 -1.03 -10.37
CA PHE A 95 23.51 0.30 -10.01
C PHE A 95 23.55 0.52 -8.50
N VAL A 96 24.24 1.58 -8.11
CA VAL A 96 24.23 2.08 -6.73
C VAL A 96 23.45 3.40 -6.75
N PRO A 97 22.32 3.48 -6.05
CA PRO A 97 21.56 4.73 -5.98
C PRO A 97 22.41 5.86 -5.41
N PRO A 98 22.39 7.08 -6.02
CA PRO A 98 22.98 8.26 -5.41
C PRO A 98 22.39 8.50 -4.02
N ALA A 99 23.23 8.94 -3.07
CA ALA A 99 22.83 9.12 -1.67
C ALA A 99 21.80 10.26 -1.48
N ASP A 100 21.83 11.26 -2.39
CA ASP A 100 20.94 12.42 -2.41
C ASP A 100 19.61 12.17 -3.14
N GLU A 101 19.49 11.02 -3.83
CA GLU A 101 18.27 10.60 -4.49
C GLU A 101 17.56 9.52 -3.64
N ARG A 102 16.28 9.73 -3.37
CA ARG A 102 15.48 8.86 -2.52
C ARG A 102 14.94 7.67 -3.31
N TYR A 103 15.82 6.78 -3.77
CA TYR A 103 15.43 5.54 -4.42
C TYR A 103 14.74 4.60 -3.45
N ILE A 104 13.75 3.86 -3.98
CA ILE A 104 13.09 2.76 -3.27
C ILE A 104 13.37 1.46 -3.99
N GLN A 105 13.84 0.48 -3.26
CA GLN A 105 14.04 -0.88 -3.77
C GLN A 105 12.73 -1.68 -3.64
N LEU A 106 12.20 -2.15 -4.75
CA LEU A 106 11.05 -3.06 -4.74
C LEU A 106 11.51 -4.51 -4.55
N THR A 107 10.89 -5.21 -3.60
CA THR A 107 11.19 -6.61 -3.27
C THR A 107 9.95 -7.48 -3.38
N THR A 108 10.15 -8.79 -3.52
CA THR A 108 9.05 -9.76 -3.59
C THR A 108 8.57 -10.22 -2.20
N HIS A 109 9.38 -10.08 -1.14
CA HIS A 109 9.10 -10.59 0.19
C HIS A 109 9.32 -9.54 1.27
N ASN A 110 8.45 -9.53 2.28
CA ASN A 110 8.54 -8.59 3.40
C ASN A 110 9.88 -8.68 4.14
N ILE A 111 10.40 -9.90 4.36
CA ILE A 111 11.66 -10.10 5.07
C ILE A 111 12.86 -9.47 4.34
N LEU A 112 12.86 -9.47 3.00
CA LEU A 112 13.91 -8.81 2.23
C LEU A 112 13.84 -7.30 2.37
N ALA A 113 12.64 -6.72 2.30
CA ALA A 113 12.45 -5.29 2.51
C ALA A 113 12.87 -4.88 3.92
N GLN A 114 12.48 -5.65 4.93
CA GLN A 114 12.85 -5.42 6.33
C GLN A 114 14.37 -5.44 6.53
N ASN A 115 15.06 -6.48 6.06
CA ASN A 115 16.52 -6.61 6.18
C ASN A 115 17.25 -5.43 5.52
N ILE A 116 16.76 -4.94 4.37
CA ILE A 116 17.35 -3.78 3.71
C ILE A 116 17.15 -2.52 4.55
N ASN A 117 15.94 -2.30 5.04
CA ASN A 117 15.60 -1.14 5.85
C ASN A 117 16.37 -1.11 7.17
N GLU A 118 16.45 -2.23 7.89
CA GLU A 118 17.20 -2.36 9.14
C GLU A 118 18.69 -2.10 8.92
N ARG A 119 19.29 -2.69 7.86
CA ARG A 119 20.68 -2.45 7.51
C ARG A 119 20.93 -0.97 7.20
N LYS A 120 20.07 -0.36 6.38
CA LYS A 120 20.18 1.06 6.03
C LYS A 120 20.04 1.98 7.26
N LEU A 121 19.12 1.66 8.14
CA LEU A 121 18.98 2.39 9.42
C LEU A 121 20.22 2.25 10.31
N ALA A 122 20.82 1.05 10.34
CA ALA A 122 22.04 0.80 11.12
C ALA A 122 23.25 1.55 10.56
N GLU A 123 23.35 1.78 9.25
CA GLU A 123 24.41 2.54 8.58
C GLU A 123 24.40 4.04 8.95
N ILE A 124 23.29 4.57 9.50
CA ILE A 124 23.18 5.98 9.91
C ILE A 124 23.85 6.16 11.27
N ASP A 125 24.85 7.05 11.33
CA ASP A 125 25.55 7.45 12.57
C ASP A 125 24.77 8.57 13.28
N ALA A 126 23.66 8.19 13.92
CA ALA A 126 22.80 9.04 14.72
C ALA A 126 22.10 8.22 15.81
N ASP A 127 21.64 8.90 16.85
CA ASP A 127 20.88 8.28 17.93
C ASP A 127 19.55 7.72 17.43
N ALA A 128 19.18 6.55 17.94
CA ALA A 128 17.94 5.88 17.59
C ALA A 128 16.86 6.22 18.61
N PHE A 129 15.69 6.56 18.13
CA PHE A 129 14.48 6.79 18.92
C PHE A 129 13.43 5.72 18.58
N THR A 130 12.77 5.23 19.62
CA THR A 130 11.80 4.15 19.49
C THR A 130 10.44 4.59 20.00
N TYR A 131 9.44 4.46 19.15
CA TYR A 131 8.06 4.83 19.46
C TYR A 131 7.19 3.58 19.48
N THR A 132 6.56 3.31 20.61
CA THR A 132 5.61 2.19 20.74
C THR A 132 4.20 2.65 20.44
N ALA A 133 3.45 1.85 19.70
CA ALA A 133 2.05 2.10 19.41
C ALA A 133 1.18 1.96 20.68
N GLU A 134 0.14 2.77 20.77
CA GLU A 134 -0.91 2.58 21.76
C GLU A 134 -2.03 1.75 21.15
N ILE A 135 -2.26 0.54 21.71
CA ILE A 135 -3.28 -0.38 21.20
C ILE A 135 -4.34 -0.51 22.27
N LYS A 136 -5.61 -0.26 21.92
CA LYS A 136 -6.75 -0.39 22.81
C LYS A 136 -7.81 -1.28 22.17
N GLY A 137 -8.49 -2.07 22.99
CA GLY A 137 -9.54 -2.98 22.56
C GLY A 137 -9.00 -4.11 21.66
N LYS A 138 -9.80 -4.52 20.70
CA LYS A 138 -9.48 -5.64 19.81
C LYS A 138 -8.93 -5.12 18.48
N PHE A 139 -7.62 -5.09 18.34
CA PHE A 139 -6.95 -4.77 17.08
C PHE A 139 -5.98 -5.90 16.73
N PRO A 140 -6.29 -6.76 15.75
CA PRO A 140 -5.46 -7.92 15.43
C PRO A 140 -4.09 -7.53 14.88
N GLU A 141 -3.03 -8.20 15.31
CA GLU A 141 -1.65 -7.92 14.90
C GLU A 141 -1.45 -7.95 13.37
N TYR A 142 -2.10 -8.91 12.68
CA TYR A 142 -2.01 -9.00 11.21
C TYR A 142 -2.64 -7.80 10.47
N SER A 143 -3.41 -6.96 11.17
CA SER A 143 -4.05 -5.74 10.65
C SER A 143 -3.30 -4.47 11.01
N TYR A 144 -2.14 -4.56 11.68
CA TYR A 144 -1.36 -3.38 12.04
C TYR A 144 -0.95 -2.60 10.78
N PRO A 145 -1.26 -1.29 10.74
CA PRO A 145 -0.94 -0.47 9.57
C PRO A 145 0.56 -0.20 9.43
N THR A 146 1.27 -0.17 10.56
CA THR A 146 2.73 -0.03 10.66
C THR A 146 3.25 -0.88 11.80
N ASP A 147 4.56 -0.82 12.06
CA ASP A 147 5.18 -1.58 13.13
C ASP A 147 4.70 -1.07 14.50
N GLU A 148 4.40 -2.00 15.42
CA GLU A 148 4.04 -1.68 16.80
C GLU A 148 5.17 -0.91 17.47
N THR A 149 6.41 -1.33 17.21
CA THR A 149 7.61 -0.67 17.69
C THR A 149 8.35 -0.08 16.50
N LEU A 150 8.28 1.25 16.36
CA LEU A 150 8.87 2.00 15.26
C LEU A 150 10.19 2.61 15.72
N THR A 151 11.33 2.10 15.23
CA THR A 151 12.66 2.64 15.51
C THR A 151 13.14 3.49 14.34
N LEU A 152 13.50 4.74 14.61
CA LEU A 152 13.86 5.75 13.62
C LEU A 152 15.14 6.50 14.05
N LYS A 153 15.80 7.15 13.09
CA LYS A 153 16.96 8.04 13.29
C LYS A 153 16.83 9.28 12.43
N ALA A 154 17.46 10.38 12.81
CA ALA A 154 17.66 11.50 11.89
C ALA A 154 18.43 11.03 10.65
N GLY A 155 18.03 11.49 9.46
CA GLY A 155 18.53 11.01 8.16
C GLY A 155 17.82 9.75 7.63
N ALA A 156 16.90 9.14 8.36
CA ALA A 156 16.18 7.97 7.87
C ALA A 156 15.16 8.33 6.77
N GLN A 157 15.17 7.53 5.70
CA GLN A 157 14.16 7.61 4.64
C GLN A 157 12.88 6.92 5.08
N VAL A 158 11.79 7.66 5.05
CA VAL A 158 10.47 7.18 5.45
C VAL A 158 9.43 7.42 4.36
N MET A 159 8.35 6.65 4.43
CA MET A 159 7.17 6.82 3.57
C MET A 159 5.94 6.97 4.46
N PHE A 160 5.11 7.96 4.15
CA PHE A 160 3.80 8.10 4.77
C PHE A 160 2.88 6.97 4.30
N ILE A 161 2.09 6.42 5.22
CA ILE A 161 1.18 5.30 4.98
C ILE A 161 -0.30 5.67 5.14
N LYS A 162 -0.58 6.95 5.29
CA LYS A 162 -1.92 7.52 5.44
C LYS A 162 -1.95 8.87 4.75
N ASN A 163 -3.12 9.31 4.34
CA ASN A 163 -3.32 10.68 3.88
C ASN A 163 -3.51 11.61 5.07
N ASP A 164 -2.94 12.79 5.01
CA ASP A 164 -3.21 13.86 5.97
C ASP A 164 -4.67 14.32 5.84
N HIS A 165 -5.42 14.20 6.92
CA HIS A 165 -6.81 14.62 6.99
C HIS A 165 -6.97 16.07 7.46
N SER A 166 -5.85 16.76 7.77
CA SER A 166 -5.87 18.18 8.09
C SER A 166 -6.28 19.04 6.88
N MET A 167 -6.61 20.31 7.12
CA MET A 167 -6.95 21.23 6.03
C MET A 167 -5.79 21.48 5.08
N ASP A 168 -4.55 21.37 5.57
CA ASP A 168 -3.32 21.69 4.83
C ASP A 168 -2.87 20.56 3.91
N LYS A 169 -3.34 19.30 4.15
CA LYS A 169 -3.01 18.11 3.36
C LYS A 169 -1.49 17.97 3.07
N ARG A 170 -0.68 18.10 4.13
CA ARG A 170 0.78 18.18 4.08
C ARG A 170 1.44 16.92 3.53
N TYR A 171 0.77 15.75 3.66
CA TYR A 171 1.28 14.48 3.16
C TYR A 171 0.16 13.56 2.63
N TYR A 172 0.55 12.62 1.82
CA TYR A 172 -0.34 11.59 1.26
C TYR A 172 0.31 10.19 1.38
N ASN A 173 -0.52 9.17 1.29
CA ASN A 173 -0.06 7.79 1.32
C ASN A 173 0.87 7.48 0.13
N GLY A 174 2.10 7.07 0.44
CA GLY A 174 3.17 6.84 -0.54
C GLY A 174 4.17 7.99 -0.67
N MET A 175 3.93 9.16 -0.07
CA MET A 175 4.86 10.28 -0.08
C MET A 175 6.14 9.91 0.67
N ILE A 176 7.28 10.16 0.04
CA ILE A 176 8.61 9.86 0.58
C ILE A 176 9.21 11.12 1.21
N GLY A 177 9.85 10.92 2.36
CA GLY A 177 10.57 11.97 3.05
C GLY A 177 11.80 11.44 3.79
N GLU A 178 12.55 12.38 4.35
CA GLU A 178 13.70 12.13 5.21
C GLU A 178 13.48 12.79 6.56
N ILE A 179 13.79 12.10 7.63
CA ILE A 179 13.72 12.65 8.98
C ILE A 179 14.84 13.64 9.15
N VAL A 180 14.48 14.92 9.39
CA VAL A 180 15.48 16.00 9.58
C VAL A 180 15.78 16.29 11.05
N THR A 181 14.79 16.16 11.91
CA THR A 181 14.93 16.23 13.37
C THR A 181 14.09 15.16 14.04
N ILE A 182 14.56 14.65 15.17
CA ILE A 182 13.89 13.58 15.93
C ILE A 182 14.27 13.70 17.41
N ASP A 183 13.29 13.45 18.29
CA ASP A 183 13.45 13.40 19.75
C ASP A 183 12.49 12.36 20.37
N GLU A 184 12.33 12.34 21.68
CA GLU A 184 11.46 11.40 22.39
C GLU A 184 9.97 11.62 22.09
N ASP A 185 9.57 12.85 21.78
CA ASP A 185 8.17 13.24 21.55
C ASP A 185 7.72 13.04 20.10
N GLY A 186 8.67 13.11 19.13
CA GLY A 186 8.33 12.95 17.71
C GLY A 186 9.45 13.33 16.76
N PHE A 187 9.07 13.63 15.52
CA PHE A 187 10.05 13.94 14.48
C PHE A 187 9.44 14.79 13.36
N VAL A 188 10.35 15.41 12.61
CA VAL A 188 10.05 16.25 11.45
C VAL A 188 10.55 15.59 10.18
N VAL A 189 9.72 15.55 9.16
CA VAL A 189 10.02 14.97 7.84
C VAL A 189 10.10 16.05 6.79
N ARG A 190 11.16 16.02 5.97
CA ARG A 190 11.32 16.82 4.76
C ARG A 190 11.04 15.97 3.54
N SER A 191 10.12 16.44 2.68
CA SER A 191 9.84 15.83 1.39
C SER A 191 10.16 16.78 0.25
N LYS A 192 10.40 16.24 -0.95
CA LYS A 192 10.52 17.03 -2.18
C LYS A 192 9.15 17.49 -2.71
N ASP A 193 8.07 16.82 -2.26
CA ASP A 193 6.72 17.03 -2.75
C ASP A 193 5.95 18.09 -1.95
N TYR A 194 6.55 18.58 -0.85
CA TYR A 194 5.96 19.62 -0.01
C TYR A 194 7.01 20.67 0.36
N HIS A 195 6.60 21.94 0.44
CA HIS A 195 7.51 23.08 0.55
C HIS A 195 8.12 23.27 1.95
N GLU A 196 7.41 22.81 2.97
CA GLU A 196 7.78 22.99 4.35
C GLU A 196 8.14 21.65 5.01
N ASP A 197 8.91 21.72 6.07
CA ASP A 197 9.19 20.57 6.91
C ASP A 197 7.91 20.17 7.67
N ILE A 198 7.57 18.88 7.67
CA ILE A 198 6.31 18.35 8.20
C ILE A 198 6.55 17.82 9.60
N GLN A 199 6.00 18.48 10.63
CA GLN A 199 5.90 17.89 11.95
C GLN A 199 4.89 16.73 11.88
N VAL A 200 5.37 15.52 12.15
CA VAL A 200 4.54 14.32 12.07
C VAL A 200 3.85 14.09 13.41
N GLU A 201 2.55 13.89 13.37
CA GLU A 201 1.75 13.58 14.53
C GLU A 201 1.32 12.10 14.50
N ARG A 202 0.96 11.56 15.68
CA ARG A 202 0.40 10.21 15.75
C ARG A 202 -1.00 10.20 15.15
N GLU A 203 -1.28 9.15 14.41
CA GLU A 203 -2.58 8.91 13.78
C GLU A 203 -3.29 7.73 14.42
N VAL A 204 -4.62 7.78 14.37
CA VAL A 204 -5.49 6.72 14.90
C VAL A 204 -6.01 5.88 13.74
N TRP A 205 -5.90 4.56 13.87
CA TRP A 205 -6.62 3.59 13.03
C TRP A 205 -7.63 2.85 13.89
N GLU A 206 -8.80 2.64 13.34
CA GLU A 206 -9.90 1.95 14.00
C GLU A 206 -10.13 0.58 13.38
N ASN A 207 -10.29 -0.42 14.22
CA ASN A 207 -10.81 -1.72 13.83
C ASN A 207 -12.30 -1.73 14.16
N SER A 208 -13.13 -1.63 13.14
CA SER A 208 -14.57 -1.57 13.27
C SER A 208 -15.23 -2.83 12.73
N ARG A 209 -16.39 -3.15 13.27
CA ARG A 209 -17.29 -4.16 12.71
C ARG A 209 -18.70 -3.60 12.51
N TYR A 210 -19.41 -4.17 11.58
CA TYR A 210 -20.82 -3.87 11.39
C TYR A 210 -21.68 -4.80 12.25
N VAL A 211 -22.56 -4.21 13.08
CA VAL A 211 -23.47 -4.92 13.97
C VAL A 211 -24.90 -4.55 13.59
N LEU A 212 -25.73 -5.58 13.45
CA LEU A 212 -27.17 -5.38 13.23
C LEU A 212 -27.85 -5.09 14.57
N ASN A 213 -28.49 -3.95 14.69
CA ASN A 213 -29.40 -3.69 15.80
C ASN A 213 -30.68 -4.46 15.56
N GLU A 214 -30.93 -5.48 16.38
CA GLU A 214 -32.11 -6.36 16.22
C GLU A 214 -33.45 -5.63 16.41
N GLN A 215 -33.48 -4.53 17.15
CA GLN A 215 -34.70 -3.75 17.39
C GLN A 215 -35.05 -2.79 16.26
N THR A 216 -34.03 -2.07 15.74
CA THR A 216 -34.24 -1.07 14.67
C THR A 216 -33.98 -1.62 13.27
N GLN A 217 -33.41 -2.83 13.15
CA GLN A 217 -32.96 -3.44 11.88
C GLN A 217 -31.93 -2.59 11.14
N GLU A 218 -31.27 -1.66 11.85
CA GLU A 218 -30.23 -0.82 11.29
C GLU A 218 -28.85 -1.44 11.52
N ILE A 219 -28.01 -1.33 10.51
CA ILE A 219 -26.60 -1.70 10.62
C ILE A 219 -25.84 -0.50 11.22
N ARG A 220 -25.10 -0.74 12.29
CA ARG A 220 -24.23 0.25 12.92
C ARG A 220 -22.79 -0.23 12.86
N GLU A 221 -21.90 0.72 12.69
CA GLU A 221 -20.47 0.50 12.81
C GLU A 221 -20.09 0.67 14.29
N GLU A 222 -19.44 -0.35 14.85
CA GLU A 222 -18.90 -0.34 16.20
C GLU A 222 -17.39 -0.48 16.16
N VAL A 223 -16.66 0.43 16.79
CA VAL A 223 -15.21 0.36 16.94
C VAL A 223 -14.88 -0.67 18.00
N GLU A 224 -14.21 -1.76 17.61
CA GLU A 224 -13.76 -2.81 18.52
C GLU A 224 -12.39 -2.51 19.14
N GLY A 225 -11.55 -1.75 18.43
CA GLY A 225 -10.23 -1.39 18.91
C GLY A 225 -9.59 -0.27 18.10
N THR A 226 -8.53 0.29 18.66
CA THR A 226 -7.76 1.36 18.04
C THR A 226 -6.27 1.07 18.10
N PHE A 227 -5.55 1.51 17.07
CA PHE A 227 -4.10 1.48 16.98
C PHE A 227 -3.62 2.91 16.73
N VAL A 228 -2.77 3.44 17.62
CA VAL A 228 -2.27 4.82 17.54
C VAL A 228 -0.76 4.79 17.38
N GLN A 229 -0.26 5.30 16.25
CA GLN A 229 1.17 5.35 15.94
C GLN A 229 1.45 6.45 14.91
N PHE A 230 2.71 6.80 14.70
CA PHE A 230 3.10 7.67 13.61
C PHE A 230 2.82 7.03 12.25
N PRO A 231 2.25 7.78 11.29
CA PRO A 231 1.80 7.25 10.00
C PRO A 231 2.93 7.09 8.99
N VAL A 232 4.07 6.53 9.43
CA VAL A 232 5.23 6.31 8.57
C VAL A 232 5.80 4.90 8.73
N ARG A 233 6.62 4.51 7.77
CA ARG A 233 7.52 3.35 7.82
C ARG A 233 8.83 3.66 7.14
N LEU A 234 9.88 2.90 7.45
CA LEU A 234 11.13 2.94 6.71
C LEU A 234 10.89 2.57 5.23
N ALA A 235 11.54 3.27 4.32
CA ALA A 235 11.22 3.20 2.90
C ALA A 235 12.42 3.16 1.95
N TRP A 236 13.56 2.60 2.34
CA TRP A 236 14.60 2.22 1.37
C TRP A 236 14.22 1.00 0.56
N ALA A 237 13.39 0.12 1.14
CA ALA A 237 12.79 -1.00 0.45
C ALA A 237 11.35 -1.23 0.89
N ILE A 238 10.50 -1.60 -0.07
CA ILE A 238 9.12 -2.02 0.15
C ILE A 238 8.80 -3.23 -0.73
N THR A 239 7.74 -3.97 -0.41
CA THR A 239 7.31 -5.04 -1.29
C THR A 239 6.49 -4.52 -2.47
N ILE A 240 6.54 -5.25 -3.59
CA ILE A 240 5.73 -4.95 -4.78
C ILE A 240 4.24 -4.83 -4.41
N HIS A 241 3.73 -5.70 -3.52
CA HIS A 241 2.33 -5.61 -3.05
C HIS A 241 2.03 -4.27 -2.36
N LYS A 242 2.93 -3.80 -1.51
CA LYS A 242 2.75 -2.52 -0.81
C LYS A 242 2.97 -1.30 -1.72
N SER A 243 3.66 -1.46 -2.85
CA SER A 243 3.86 -0.40 -3.85
C SER A 243 2.67 -0.26 -4.81
N GLN A 244 1.77 -1.23 -4.83
CA GLN A 244 0.60 -1.21 -5.71
C GLN A 244 -0.30 -0.01 -5.37
N GLY A 245 -0.64 0.76 -6.40
CA GLY A 245 -1.46 1.97 -6.24
C GLY A 245 -0.71 3.23 -5.78
N LEU A 246 0.57 3.12 -5.39
CA LEU A 246 1.41 4.28 -5.08
C LEU A 246 1.92 4.96 -6.36
N THR A 247 2.31 6.22 -6.23
CA THR A 247 3.01 7.00 -7.27
C THR A 247 4.43 7.27 -6.79
N PHE A 248 5.42 7.03 -7.65
CA PHE A 248 6.84 7.24 -7.38
C PHE A 248 7.41 8.23 -8.38
#